data_45e6c161738db73bdb0a6ce357d391eb
#
_entry.id   45e6c161738db73bdb0a6ce357d391eb
#
_cell.length_a   1.000
_cell.length_b   1.000
_cell.length_c   1.000
_cell.angle_alpha   90.00
_cell.angle_beta   90.00
_cell.angle_gamma   90.00
#
_symmetry.space_group_name_H-M   'P 1'
#
loop_
_entity.id
_entity.type
_entity.pdbx_description
1 polymer ?
#
loop_
_entity_poly.entity_id
_entity_poly.type
_entity_poly.pdbx_seq_one_letter_code
_entity_poly.pdbx_strand_id
1 'polypeptide(L)'
;MCSTPLHRLSAILAAMSRDGESEIMAHDPRLIKHEDTIEDLKPAIPDWIKNLKRPATPCVVPAFGPLEGIRVVGTGQLIAQPYIGTKLAEFGAEVIHCERPGGDVFRFTAPHLTRGPRPHGCDEAEVTKNKLSMGVDLKHARGIELLMALWKISDVWMESSMPGTLERNGITNELALAVNPSLVIVRVSTYGQYGKEEYLGRPGYDAIAQAFGGMMNLTGDPVGPPQRAKTYTGDYVTALTGWAATMMALWEVKKSGRGQVIDLAQYEAVAQTNGNTLPLFTGEGAVYGHTGNRPPGFQPYDTFRCSDGWVYIGALGGPIYDRVPGFLGLDPVEYSYDACSKDAAAVNSEKGRELDRRLREYCAAHTAIEVETEVNAAKIGCARVFNTRDQYEDSHYAAREMTVPVLDRQSGVPIRVYGVVPKMSLTPGRIWRGAPSIGDDTTDILANMLGLAEGAIDKLYADGVVHRTEPFTEPQVAAVNP
;
A
#
# COMPACT_ATOMS: atom_id res chain seq x y z
N MET A 1 -28.62 24.42 36.58
CA MET A 1 -27.79 23.29 37.06
C MET A 1 -27.23 22.58 35.84
N CYS A 2 -26.01 22.94 35.46
CA CYS A 2 -25.33 22.33 34.33
C CYS A 2 -24.72 20.98 34.77
N SER A 3 -25.19 19.91 34.21
CA SER A 3 -24.56 18.60 34.37
C SER A 3 -23.26 18.57 33.61
N THR A 4 -22.15 18.29 34.29
CA THR A 4 -20.79 18.22 33.78
C THR A 4 -20.62 17.16 32.66
N PRO A 5 -19.73 17.39 31.68
CA PRO A 5 -19.50 16.50 30.55
C PRO A 5 -19.12 15.05 30.93
N LEU A 6 -18.55 14.84 32.10
CA LEU A 6 -18.15 13.52 32.62
C LEU A 6 -19.31 12.54 32.85
N HIS A 7 -20.51 13.02 33.19
CA HIS A 7 -21.69 12.16 33.38
C HIS A 7 -22.29 11.65 32.06
N ARG A 8 -22.06 12.35 30.94
CA ARG A 8 -22.52 11.88 29.64
C ARG A 8 -21.57 10.81 29.06
N LEU A 9 -20.26 10.92 29.32
CA LEU A 9 -19.27 9.93 28.87
C LEU A 9 -19.48 8.58 29.57
N SER A 10 -19.76 8.57 30.89
CA SER A 10 -20.03 7.34 31.62
C SER A 10 -21.33 6.64 31.18
N ALA A 11 -22.32 7.40 30.74
CA ALA A 11 -23.58 6.85 30.22
C ALA A 11 -23.41 6.27 28.82
N ILE A 12 -22.55 6.88 27.95
CA ILE A 12 -22.23 6.38 26.63
C ILE A 12 -21.36 5.09 26.71
N LEU A 13 -20.37 5.07 27.59
CA LEU A 13 -19.55 3.89 27.85
C LEU A 13 -20.34 2.73 28.46
N ALA A 14 -21.31 3.03 29.33
CA ALA A 14 -22.23 2.03 29.94
C ALA A 14 -23.28 1.51 28.94
N ALA A 15 -23.71 2.31 27.96
CA ALA A 15 -24.62 1.88 26.91
C ALA A 15 -23.91 1.03 25.82
N MET A 16 -22.64 1.31 25.58
CA MET A 16 -21.83 0.50 24.65
C MET A 16 -21.46 -0.88 25.21
N SER A 17 -21.56 -1.10 26.52
CA SER A 17 -21.09 -2.34 27.16
C SER A 17 -22.17 -3.40 27.40
N ARG A 18 -23.45 -3.16 27.11
CA ARG A 18 -24.51 -4.09 27.54
C ARG A 18 -25.33 -4.79 26.46
N ASP A 19 -25.51 -4.24 25.27
CA ASP A 19 -26.41 -4.87 24.28
C ASP A 19 -25.84 -5.02 22.85
N GLY A 20 -24.67 -4.46 22.55
CA GLY A 20 -24.05 -4.52 21.23
C GLY A 20 -22.98 -5.60 21.06
N GLU A 21 -22.33 -6.01 22.14
CA GLU A 21 -21.18 -6.93 22.05
C GLU A 21 -21.57 -8.36 21.68
N SER A 22 -22.76 -8.83 22.10
CA SER A 22 -23.17 -10.23 21.83
C SER A 22 -23.64 -10.45 20.38
N GLU A 23 -24.31 -9.49 19.74
CA GLU A 23 -24.76 -9.61 18.34
C GLU A 23 -23.64 -9.30 17.35
N ILE A 24 -22.77 -8.33 17.63
CA ILE A 24 -21.61 -8.00 16.78
C ILE A 24 -20.60 -9.17 16.77
N MET A 25 -20.40 -9.82 17.92
CA MET A 25 -19.49 -10.96 18.03
C MET A 25 -20.01 -12.23 17.35
N ALA A 26 -21.32 -12.41 17.23
CA ALA A 26 -21.93 -13.60 16.63
C ALA A 26 -21.75 -13.68 15.09
N HIS A 27 -21.46 -12.55 14.42
CA HIS A 27 -21.27 -12.47 12.96
C HIS A 27 -19.85 -12.03 12.55
N ASP A 28 -18.90 -12.01 13.47
CA ASP A 28 -17.52 -11.67 13.17
C ASP A 28 -16.84 -12.83 12.41
N PRO A 29 -16.52 -12.72 11.13
CA PRO A 29 -15.90 -13.79 10.36
C PRO A 29 -14.47 -14.12 10.83
N ARG A 30 -13.89 -13.32 11.71
CA ARG A 30 -12.61 -13.64 12.39
C ARG A 30 -12.77 -14.74 13.42
N LEU A 31 -13.99 -14.90 13.95
CA LEU A 31 -14.37 -15.97 14.87
C LEU A 31 -14.80 -17.23 14.10
N ILE A 32 -14.08 -17.58 13.02
CA ILE A 32 -14.30 -18.86 12.36
C ILE A 32 -14.20 -19.94 13.46
N LYS A 33 -15.28 -20.65 13.67
CA LYS A 33 -15.28 -21.88 14.49
C LYS A 33 -14.45 -22.92 13.74
N HIS A 34 -13.14 -22.85 13.94
CA HIS A 34 -12.13 -23.49 13.13
C HIS A 34 -12.22 -25.02 13.09
N GLU A 35 -12.88 -25.66 14.05
CA GLU A 35 -12.72 -27.09 14.22
C GLU A 35 -13.81 -27.91 13.53
N ASP A 36 -15.07 -27.52 13.61
CA ASP A 36 -16.16 -28.34 13.08
C ASP A 36 -16.36 -28.16 11.55
N THR A 37 -16.31 -26.92 11.05
CA THR A 37 -16.57 -26.62 9.62
C THR A 37 -15.43 -27.07 8.70
N ILE A 38 -14.19 -27.07 9.20
CA ILE A 38 -12.99 -27.44 8.43
C ILE A 38 -12.96 -28.96 8.16
N GLU A 39 -13.34 -29.79 9.14
CA GLU A 39 -13.37 -31.24 8.97
C GLU A 39 -14.38 -31.66 7.91
N ASP A 40 -15.56 -31.03 7.87
CA ASP A 40 -16.62 -31.32 6.92
C ASP A 40 -16.24 -31.00 5.46
N LEU A 41 -15.30 -30.07 5.25
CA LEU A 41 -14.83 -29.69 3.91
C LEU A 41 -13.67 -30.56 3.39
N LYS A 42 -12.95 -31.29 4.24
CA LYS A 42 -11.84 -32.14 3.81
C LYS A 42 -12.20 -33.18 2.74
N PRO A 43 -13.39 -33.81 2.74
CA PRO A 43 -13.79 -34.71 1.66
C PRO A 43 -13.87 -34.06 0.29
N ALA A 44 -14.17 -32.76 0.20
CA ALA A 44 -14.25 -32.02 -1.05
C ALA A 44 -12.88 -31.72 -1.70
N ILE A 45 -11.78 -31.89 -0.95
CA ILE A 45 -10.43 -31.67 -1.46
C ILE A 45 -10.00 -32.85 -2.32
N PRO A 46 -9.62 -32.68 -3.59
CA PRO A 46 -9.12 -33.76 -4.44
C PRO A 46 -7.90 -34.49 -3.87
N ASP A 47 -7.83 -35.81 -4.03
CA ASP A 47 -6.76 -36.62 -3.44
C ASP A 47 -5.38 -36.24 -3.95
N TRP A 48 -5.25 -35.80 -5.21
CA TRP A 48 -3.98 -35.33 -5.74
C TRP A 48 -3.45 -34.08 -5.00
N ILE A 49 -4.36 -33.20 -4.52
CA ILE A 49 -4.02 -32.02 -3.71
C ILE A 49 -3.65 -32.43 -2.29
N LYS A 50 -4.41 -33.36 -1.69
CA LYS A 50 -4.06 -33.87 -0.35
C LYS A 50 -2.66 -34.45 -0.30
N ASN A 51 -2.25 -35.12 -1.37
CA ASN A 51 -0.96 -35.78 -1.51
C ASN A 51 0.16 -34.88 -2.09
N LEU A 52 -0.19 -33.64 -2.49
CA LEU A 52 0.77 -32.71 -3.06
C LEU A 52 1.82 -32.34 -2.02
N LYS A 53 3.09 -32.51 -2.39
CA LYS A 53 4.23 -32.12 -1.55
C LYS A 53 4.66 -30.72 -1.94
N ARG A 54 4.92 -29.91 -0.93
CA ARG A 54 5.49 -28.58 -1.13
C ARG A 54 6.92 -28.72 -1.70
N PRO A 55 7.22 -28.19 -2.89
CA PRO A 55 8.60 -28.15 -3.38
C PRO A 55 9.41 -27.12 -2.55
N ALA A 56 10.73 -27.30 -2.57
CA ALA A 56 11.61 -26.33 -1.92
C ALA A 56 11.41 -24.93 -2.53
N THR A 57 11.48 -23.93 -1.71
CA THR A 57 11.52 -22.53 -2.12
C THR A 57 12.95 -21.98 -1.94
N PRO A 58 13.44 -21.15 -2.83
CA PRO A 58 12.79 -20.69 -4.07
C PRO A 58 12.72 -21.82 -5.11
N CYS A 59 11.68 -21.79 -5.95
CA CYS A 59 11.48 -22.72 -7.04
C CYS A 59 11.75 -22.05 -8.40
N VAL A 60 11.34 -20.80 -8.56
CA VAL A 60 11.54 -19.97 -9.77
C VAL A 60 12.29 -18.68 -9.44
N VAL A 61 12.03 -18.09 -8.30
CA VAL A 61 12.63 -16.83 -7.84
C VAL A 61 14.08 -17.06 -7.39
N PRO A 62 15.04 -16.16 -7.65
CA PRO A 62 16.37 -16.26 -7.05
C PRO A 62 16.35 -16.24 -5.53
N ALA A 63 17.26 -16.97 -4.88
CA ALA A 63 17.40 -16.97 -3.42
C ALA A 63 17.99 -15.65 -2.94
N PHE A 64 17.25 -14.91 -2.11
CA PHE A 64 17.70 -13.68 -1.44
C PHE A 64 16.72 -13.23 -0.36
N GLY A 65 17.19 -12.34 0.53
CA GLY A 65 16.36 -11.61 1.47
C GLY A 65 15.84 -12.43 2.66
N PRO A 66 15.20 -11.79 3.64
CA PRO A 66 14.76 -12.45 4.88
C PRO A 66 13.50 -13.30 4.72
N LEU A 67 12.80 -13.18 3.58
CA LEU A 67 11.59 -13.94 3.27
C LEU A 67 11.82 -15.07 2.28
N GLU A 68 13.09 -15.44 2.01
CA GLU A 68 13.42 -16.67 1.30
C GLU A 68 12.75 -17.85 1.99
N GLY A 69 12.10 -18.71 1.21
CA GLY A 69 11.33 -19.84 1.73
C GLY A 69 9.84 -19.55 1.98
N ILE A 70 9.41 -18.30 1.91
CA ILE A 70 7.99 -17.91 1.98
C ILE A 70 7.38 -17.91 0.59
N ARG A 71 6.24 -18.58 0.40
CA ARG A 71 5.45 -18.56 -0.83
C ARG A 71 4.11 -17.91 -0.61
N VAL A 72 3.74 -17.02 -1.53
CA VAL A 72 2.55 -16.18 -1.46
C VAL A 72 1.74 -16.33 -2.74
N VAL A 73 0.43 -16.48 -2.62
CA VAL A 73 -0.51 -16.46 -3.74
C VAL A 73 -1.41 -15.24 -3.63
N GLY A 74 -1.46 -14.41 -4.67
CA GLY A 74 -2.34 -13.25 -4.76
C GLY A 74 -3.39 -13.46 -5.85
N THR A 75 -4.66 -13.27 -5.52
CA THR A 75 -5.80 -13.32 -6.47
C THR A 75 -6.52 -11.98 -6.58
N GLY A 76 -6.05 -10.94 -5.89
CA GLY A 76 -6.60 -9.60 -5.95
C GLY A 76 -6.07 -8.80 -7.14
N GLN A 77 -6.60 -7.62 -7.33
CA GLN A 77 -6.35 -6.73 -8.47
C GLN A 77 -5.99 -5.31 -8.01
N LEU A 78 -5.54 -4.49 -8.95
CA LEU A 78 -5.18 -3.08 -8.75
C LEU A 78 -3.95 -2.89 -7.86
N ILE A 79 -4.07 -2.16 -6.74
CA ILE A 79 -2.90 -1.73 -5.94
C ILE A 79 -2.91 -2.34 -4.54
N ALA A 80 -3.94 -2.13 -3.74
CA ALA A 80 -3.91 -2.38 -2.31
C ALA A 80 -3.38 -3.77 -1.94
N GLN A 81 -4.00 -4.84 -2.43
CA GLN A 81 -3.54 -6.21 -2.19
C GLN A 81 -2.28 -6.55 -2.99
N PRO A 82 -2.19 -6.28 -4.31
CA PRO A 82 -1.00 -6.61 -5.07
C PRO A 82 0.27 -5.97 -4.52
N TYR A 83 0.22 -4.75 -4.00
CA TYR A 83 1.40 -4.09 -3.45
C TYR A 83 1.88 -4.70 -2.12
N ILE A 84 1.00 -5.35 -1.33
CA ILE A 84 1.43 -6.20 -0.21
C ILE A 84 2.40 -7.27 -0.73
N GLY A 85 1.98 -7.97 -1.81
CA GLY A 85 2.80 -8.98 -2.48
C GLY A 85 4.12 -8.42 -3.01
N THR A 86 4.11 -7.22 -3.58
CA THR A 86 5.33 -6.54 -4.05
C THR A 86 6.32 -6.33 -2.90
N LYS A 87 5.85 -5.85 -1.75
CA LYS A 87 6.72 -5.66 -0.57
C LYS A 87 7.30 -6.99 -0.06
N LEU A 88 6.52 -8.07 -0.08
CA LEU A 88 7.02 -9.40 0.26
C LEU A 88 8.05 -9.91 -0.78
N ALA A 89 7.78 -9.72 -2.07
CA ALA A 89 8.67 -10.13 -3.16
C ALA A 89 10.00 -9.34 -3.18
N GLU A 90 9.99 -8.06 -2.81
CA GLU A 90 11.19 -7.24 -2.68
C GLU A 90 12.16 -7.77 -1.61
N PHE A 91 11.67 -8.54 -0.64
CA PHE A 91 12.45 -9.16 0.42
C PHE A 91 12.61 -10.69 0.27
N GLY A 92 12.34 -11.23 -0.92
CA GLY A 92 12.70 -12.61 -1.28
C GLY A 92 11.58 -13.63 -1.18
N ALA A 93 10.34 -13.25 -0.86
CA ALA A 93 9.21 -14.16 -0.96
C ALA A 93 8.92 -14.52 -2.42
N GLU A 94 8.54 -15.77 -2.66
CA GLU A 94 8.10 -16.26 -3.96
C GLU A 94 6.60 -15.96 -4.12
N VAL A 95 6.30 -14.84 -4.82
CA VAL A 95 4.94 -14.30 -4.93
C VAL A 95 4.36 -14.62 -6.30
N ILE A 96 3.27 -15.39 -6.32
CA ILE A 96 2.50 -15.76 -7.50
C ILE A 96 1.29 -14.83 -7.59
N HIS A 97 1.22 -14.01 -8.63
CA HIS A 97 0.05 -13.19 -8.95
C HIS A 97 -0.84 -13.95 -9.93
N CYS A 98 -2.00 -14.40 -9.45
CA CYS A 98 -2.99 -15.11 -10.26
C CYS A 98 -3.91 -14.10 -10.94
N GLU A 99 -3.93 -14.14 -12.26
CA GLU A 99 -4.67 -13.20 -13.08
C GLU A 99 -5.78 -13.92 -13.86
N ARG A 100 -6.94 -13.27 -13.94
CA ARG A 100 -8.07 -13.71 -14.75
C ARG A 100 -7.76 -13.67 -16.24
N PRO A 101 -8.56 -14.34 -17.11
CA PRO A 101 -8.51 -14.14 -18.56
C PRO A 101 -8.55 -12.63 -18.91
N GLY A 102 -7.57 -12.21 -19.71
CA GLY A 102 -7.35 -10.80 -20.06
C GLY A 102 -6.50 -10.00 -19.08
N GLY A 103 -6.08 -10.59 -17.97
CA GLY A 103 -5.19 -9.96 -16.98
C GLY A 103 -5.87 -9.03 -15.98
N ASP A 104 -5.06 -8.45 -15.10
CA ASP A 104 -5.47 -7.39 -14.19
C ASP A 104 -5.88 -6.14 -14.99
N VAL A 105 -7.00 -5.52 -14.62
CA VAL A 105 -7.46 -4.28 -15.26
C VAL A 105 -6.45 -3.14 -15.14
N PHE A 106 -5.62 -3.17 -14.12
CA PHE A 106 -4.61 -2.16 -13.86
C PHE A 106 -3.53 -2.12 -14.94
N ARG A 107 -3.26 -3.24 -15.62
CA ARG A 107 -2.35 -3.32 -16.78
C ARG A 107 -2.76 -2.39 -17.92
N PHE A 108 -4.04 -2.03 -17.99
CA PHE A 108 -4.62 -1.21 -19.06
C PHE A 108 -5.04 0.18 -18.58
N THR A 109 -4.67 0.56 -17.36
CA THR A 109 -4.98 1.88 -16.79
C THR A 109 -3.91 2.90 -17.19
N ALA A 110 -4.33 4.06 -17.67
CA ALA A 110 -3.42 5.17 -18.03
C ALA A 110 -2.76 5.78 -16.77
N PRO A 111 -1.54 6.33 -16.90
CA PRO A 111 -0.74 6.46 -18.12
C PRO A 111 -0.07 5.14 -18.54
N HIS A 112 0.23 5.02 -19.84
CA HIS A 112 0.81 3.80 -20.41
C HIS A 112 2.26 3.97 -20.85
N LEU A 113 3.05 2.90 -20.72
CA LEU A 113 4.30 2.70 -21.44
C LEU A 113 3.95 2.35 -22.89
N THR A 114 4.20 3.26 -23.83
CA THR A 114 3.79 3.13 -25.24
C THR A 114 4.93 2.95 -26.22
N ARG A 115 6.19 2.98 -25.75
CA ARG A 115 7.39 2.82 -26.61
C ARG A 115 7.59 1.38 -27.06
N GLY A 116 7.04 0.41 -26.35
CA GLY A 116 7.15 -1.00 -26.68
C GLY A 116 6.00 -1.51 -27.57
N PRO A 117 6.09 -2.77 -28.00
CA PRO A 117 5.09 -3.38 -28.88
C PRO A 117 3.72 -3.60 -28.21
N ARG A 118 3.66 -3.59 -26.87
CA ARG A 118 2.41 -3.72 -26.11
C ARG A 118 2.31 -2.61 -25.10
N PRO A 119 1.23 -1.83 -25.09
CA PRO A 119 0.97 -0.85 -24.04
C PRO A 119 0.86 -1.53 -22.68
N HIS A 120 1.41 -0.91 -21.64
CA HIS A 120 1.30 -1.37 -20.26
C HIS A 120 1.08 -0.18 -19.32
N GLY A 121 0.19 -0.32 -18.33
CA GLY A 121 -0.03 0.69 -17.31
C GLY A 121 1.24 0.94 -16.50
N CYS A 122 1.68 2.20 -16.40
CA CYS A 122 2.91 2.54 -15.68
C CYS A 122 2.86 2.15 -14.20
N ASP A 123 1.70 2.31 -13.57
CA ASP A 123 1.51 1.96 -12.16
C ASP A 123 1.57 0.44 -11.95
N GLU A 124 1.02 -0.35 -12.89
CA GLU A 124 1.10 -1.82 -12.83
C GLU A 124 2.54 -2.32 -12.93
N ALA A 125 3.37 -1.68 -13.76
CA ALA A 125 4.79 -2.01 -13.87
C ALA A 125 5.53 -1.84 -12.54
N GLU A 126 5.13 -0.87 -11.70
CA GLU A 126 5.66 -0.69 -10.36
C GLU A 126 5.10 -1.70 -9.36
N VAL A 127 3.79 -2.01 -9.46
CA VAL A 127 3.08 -2.86 -8.50
C VAL A 127 3.39 -4.34 -8.68
N THR A 128 3.72 -4.82 -9.89
CA THR A 128 3.93 -6.26 -10.15
C THR A 128 5.39 -6.68 -10.34
N LYS A 129 6.34 -5.77 -10.22
CA LYS A 129 7.77 -6.13 -10.21
C LYS A 129 8.09 -7.24 -9.19
N ASN A 130 9.08 -8.05 -9.48
CA ASN A 130 9.52 -9.21 -8.66
C ASN A 130 8.53 -10.37 -8.52
N LYS A 131 7.32 -10.29 -9.08
CA LYS A 131 6.33 -11.36 -8.97
C LYS A 131 6.40 -12.34 -10.13
N LEU A 132 5.84 -13.52 -9.90
CA LEU A 132 5.47 -14.49 -10.93
C LEU A 132 4.03 -14.22 -11.36
N SER A 133 3.74 -14.30 -12.66
CA SER A 133 2.38 -14.18 -13.19
C SER A 133 1.84 -15.53 -13.63
N MET A 134 0.67 -15.91 -13.08
CA MET A 134 -0.08 -17.09 -13.48
C MET A 134 -1.44 -16.67 -14.02
N GLY A 135 -1.68 -16.94 -15.31
CA GLY A 135 -3.00 -16.75 -15.91
C GLY A 135 -3.92 -17.93 -15.57
N VAL A 136 -5.01 -17.69 -14.82
CA VAL A 136 -5.96 -18.75 -14.42
C VAL A 136 -7.39 -18.23 -14.32
N ASP A 137 -8.33 -18.99 -14.85
CA ASP A 137 -9.76 -18.69 -14.71
C ASP A 137 -10.36 -19.35 -13.46
N LEU A 138 -10.56 -18.55 -12.41
CA LEU A 138 -11.17 -18.98 -11.14
C LEU A 138 -12.72 -19.15 -11.21
N LYS A 139 -13.34 -18.95 -12.38
CA LYS A 139 -14.73 -19.34 -12.62
C LYS A 139 -14.83 -20.78 -13.11
N HIS A 140 -13.74 -21.34 -13.61
CA HIS A 140 -13.67 -22.72 -14.04
C HIS A 140 -13.34 -23.63 -12.86
N ALA A 141 -14.07 -24.75 -12.67
CA ALA A 141 -13.85 -25.68 -11.57
C ALA A 141 -12.39 -26.17 -11.46
N ARG A 142 -11.75 -26.45 -12.60
CA ARG A 142 -10.34 -26.83 -12.65
C ARG A 142 -9.39 -25.71 -12.24
N GLY A 143 -9.74 -24.44 -12.50
CA GLY A 143 -8.99 -23.27 -12.02
C GLY A 143 -9.07 -23.14 -10.50
N ILE A 144 -10.22 -23.43 -9.90
CA ILE A 144 -10.36 -23.47 -8.43
C ILE A 144 -9.51 -24.60 -7.84
N GLU A 145 -9.47 -25.78 -8.45
CA GLU A 145 -8.56 -26.86 -8.00
C GLU A 145 -7.09 -26.44 -8.07
N LEU A 146 -6.66 -25.71 -9.10
CA LEU A 146 -5.31 -25.16 -9.19
C LEU A 146 -5.04 -24.16 -8.06
N LEU A 147 -6.00 -23.31 -7.71
CA LEU A 147 -5.88 -22.41 -6.57
C LEU A 147 -5.77 -23.17 -5.25
N MET A 148 -6.57 -24.21 -5.04
CA MET A 148 -6.46 -25.10 -3.87
C MET A 148 -5.06 -25.76 -3.79
N ALA A 149 -4.52 -26.21 -4.93
CA ALA A 149 -3.19 -26.77 -4.99
C ALA A 149 -2.09 -25.73 -4.63
N LEU A 150 -2.25 -24.48 -5.07
CA LEU A 150 -1.37 -23.39 -4.67
C LEU A 150 -1.48 -23.08 -3.16
N TRP A 151 -2.69 -23.06 -2.56
CA TRP A 151 -2.83 -22.90 -1.11
C TRP A 151 -2.11 -24.00 -0.34
N LYS A 152 -2.18 -25.24 -0.82
CA LYS A 152 -1.52 -26.40 -0.17
C LYS A 152 -0.02 -26.21 0.01
N ILE A 153 0.62 -25.52 -0.92
CA ILE A 153 2.07 -25.35 -0.96
C ILE A 153 2.53 -23.92 -0.56
N SER A 154 1.62 -23.06 -0.14
CA SER A 154 1.91 -21.65 0.16
C SER A 154 1.75 -21.32 1.64
N ASP A 155 2.32 -20.20 2.07
CA ASP A 155 2.23 -19.67 3.43
C ASP A 155 1.17 -18.58 3.55
N VAL A 156 0.91 -17.86 2.45
CA VAL A 156 -0.01 -16.71 2.42
C VAL A 156 -0.90 -16.78 1.19
N TRP A 157 -2.19 -16.51 1.36
CA TRP A 157 -3.11 -16.18 0.29
C TRP A 157 -3.67 -14.79 0.50
N MET A 158 -3.65 -13.96 -0.54
CA MET A 158 -4.14 -12.57 -0.50
C MET A 158 -5.17 -12.35 -1.59
N GLU A 159 -6.26 -11.66 -1.26
CA GLU A 159 -7.30 -11.32 -2.21
C GLU A 159 -7.90 -9.93 -1.95
N SER A 160 -8.60 -9.34 -2.92
CA SER A 160 -9.23 -8.02 -2.79
C SER A 160 -10.61 -7.92 -3.45
N SER A 161 -11.33 -9.02 -3.49
CA SER A 161 -12.70 -9.03 -4.00
C SER A 161 -13.67 -8.42 -2.98
N MET A 162 -14.78 -7.87 -3.47
CA MET A 162 -15.88 -7.52 -2.58
C MET A 162 -16.39 -8.76 -1.83
N PRO A 163 -16.77 -8.61 -0.55
CA PRO A 163 -17.36 -9.71 0.24
C PRO A 163 -18.43 -10.48 -0.54
N GLY A 164 -18.41 -11.81 -0.45
CA GLY A 164 -19.33 -12.69 -1.14
C GLY A 164 -18.98 -13.00 -2.61
N THR A 165 -17.99 -12.33 -3.21
CA THR A 165 -17.63 -12.56 -4.62
C THR A 165 -16.96 -13.92 -4.85
N LEU A 166 -15.99 -14.26 -4.04
CA LEU A 166 -15.29 -15.55 -4.13
C LEU A 166 -16.16 -16.68 -3.57
N GLU A 167 -16.91 -16.42 -2.53
CA GLU A 167 -17.78 -17.37 -1.85
C GLU A 167 -18.88 -17.90 -2.80
N ARG A 168 -19.40 -17.08 -3.72
CA ARG A 168 -20.34 -17.54 -4.76
C ARG A 168 -19.75 -18.57 -5.71
N ASN A 169 -18.42 -18.63 -5.82
CA ASN A 169 -17.71 -19.65 -6.60
C ASN A 169 -17.18 -20.79 -5.72
N GLY A 170 -17.57 -20.87 -4.45
CA GLY A 170 -17.10 -21.88 -3.50
C GLY A 170 -15.67 -21.64 -2.97
N ILE A 171 -15.09 -20.48 -3.23
CA ILE A 171 -13.75 -20.10 -2.74
C ILE A 171 -13.95 -19.40 -1.41
N THR A 172 -13.80 -20.14 -0.29
CA THR A 172 -14.04 -19.64 1.07
C THR A 172 -12.79 -19.73 1.93
N ASN A 173 -12.77 -18.97 3.03
CA ASN A 173 -11.68 -19.04 4.02
C ASN A 173 -11.59 -20.43 4.65
N GLU A 174 -12.74 -21.04 4.93
CA GLU A 174 -12.85 -22.37 5.54
C GLU A 174 -12.25 -23.43 4.63
N LEU A 175 -12.57 -23.40 3.32
CA LEU A 175 -11.98 -24.31 2.34
C LEU A 175 -10.45 -24.13 2.26
N ALA A 176 -9.98 -22.88 2.22
CA ALA A 176 -8.55 -22.60 2.17
C ALA A 176 -7.82 -23.15 3.43
N LEU A 177 -8.39 -22.96 4.62
CA LEU A 177 -7.86 -23.49 5.87
C LEU A 177 -8.01 -25.02 5.99
N ALA A 178 -9.05 -25.61 5.38
CA ALA A 178 -9.17 -27.07 5.29
C ALA A 178 -8.05 -27.68 4.41
N VAL A 179 -7.66 -26.98 3.33
CA VAL A 179 -6.53 -27.37 2.47
C VAL A 179 -5.20 -27.18 3.19
N ASN A 180 -5.02 -26.06 3.87
CA ASN A 180 -3.79 -25.71 4.56
C ASN A 180 -4.08 -24.96 5.87
N PRO A 181 -4.09 -25.68 7.02
CA PRO A 181 -4.40 -25.07 8.33
C PRO A 181 -3.41 -24.01 8.81
N SER A 182 -2.22 -23.93 8.18
CA SER A 182 -1.21 -22.91 8.49
C SER A 182 -1.25 -21.69 7.57
N LEU A 183 -2.20 -21.64 6.62
CA LEU A 183 -2.30 -20.57 5.65
C LEU A 183 -2.72 -19.24 6.31
N VAL A 184 -1.95 -18.20 6.09
CA VAL A 184 -2.35 -16.82 6.40
C VAL A 184 -3.20 -16.30 5.25
N ILE A 185 -4.42 -15.83 5.54
CA ILE A 185 -5.36 -15.32 4.55
C ILE A 185 -5.50 -13.81 4.75
N VAL A 186 -5.22 -13.01 3.72
CA VAL A 186 -5.36 -11.54 3.78
C VAL A 186 -6.49 -11.11 2.87
N ARG A 187 -7.58 -10.61 3.46
CA ARG A 187 -8.78 -10.12 2.78
C ARG A 187 -8.77 -8.60 2.78
N VAL A 188 -8.54 -7.99 1.62
CA VAL A 188 -8.55 -6.53 1.48
C VAL A 188 -9.86 -6.09 0.83
N SER A 189 -10.55 -5.15 1.45
CA SER A 189 -11.74 -4.53 0.86
C SER A 189 -11.87 -3.08 1.32
N THR A 190 -12.74 -2.30 0.68
CA THR A 190 -12.88 -0.89 1.07
C THR A 190 -13.48 -0.73 2.45
N TYR A 191 -14.47 -1.56 2.82
CA TYR A 191 -15.27 -1.42 4.05
C TYR A 191 -15.11 -2.59 5.03
N GLY A 192 -14.22 -3.55 4.77
CA GLY A 192 -14.07 -4.76 5.59
C GLY A 192 -14.95 -5.92 5.15
N GLN A 193 -14.73 -7.09 5.76
CA GLN A 193 -15.48 -8.31 5.48
C GLN A 193 -16.71 -8.45 6.38
N TYR A 194 -16.83 -7.66 7.41
CA TYR A 194 -17.94 -7.64 8.37
C TYR A 194 -18.30 -6.20 8.75
N GLY A 195 -19.42 -6.01 9.43
CA GLY A 195 -19.92 -4.72 9.83
C GLY A 195 -21.38 -4.55 9.44
N LYS A 196 -21.82 -3.31 9.22
CA LYS A 196 -23.19 -3.07 8.76
C LYS A 196 -23.37 -3.53 7.33
N GLU A 197 -24.39 -4.35 7.08
CA GLU A 197 -24.70 -4.95 5.77
C GLU A 197 -24.76 -3.92 4.63
N GLU A 198 -25.28 -2.73 4.91
CA GLU A 198 -25.38 -1.64 3.95
C GLU A 198 -24.05 -1.17 3.37
N TYR A 199 -22.90 -1.46 4.03
CA TYR A 199 -21.56 -1.11 3.57
C TYR A 199 -20.85 -2.26 2.84
N LEU A 200 -21.12 -3.51 3.21
CA LEU A 200 -20.38 -4.68 2.73
C LEU A 200 -20.47 -4.88 1.22
N GLY A 201 -21.62 -4.52 0.62
CA GLY A 201 -21.86 -4.62 -0.81
C GLY A 201 -21.49 -3.38 -1.63
N ARG A 202 -20.95 -2.33 -1.00
CA ARG A 202 -20.60 -1.10 -1.72
C ARG A 202 -19.30 -1.25 -2.48
N PRO A 203 -19.25 -0.86 -3.77
CA PRO A 203 -18.00 -0.77 -4.49
C PRO A 203 -17.14 0.35 -3.91
N GLY A 204 -15.82 0.14 -3.89
CA GLY A 204 -14.89 1.14 -3.40
C GLY A 204 -13.51 0.99 -4.02
N TYR A 205 -12.77 2.08 -3.98
CA TYR A 205 -11.42 2.23 -4.49
C TYR A 205 -10.68 3.24 -3.60
N ASP A 206 -9.40 3.48 -3.86
CA ASP A 206 -8.55 4.44 -3.17
C ASP A 206 -9.27 5.74 -2.73
N ALA A 207 -9.85 6.46 -3.69
CA ALA A 207 -10.49 7.75 -3.39
C ALA A 207 -11.73 7.62 -2.48
N ILE A 208 -12.46 6.50 -2.58
CA ILE A 208 -13.61 6.23 -1.71
C ILE A 208 -13.11 5.93 -0.28
N ALA A 209 -12.03 5.16 -0.15
CA ALA A 209 -11.40 4.91 1.15
C ALA A 209 -10.84 6.20 1.77
N GLN A 210 -10.21 7.07 0.99
CA GLN A 210 -9.75 8.39 1.46
C GLN A 210 -10.92 9.29 1.92
N ALA A 211 -12.04 9.28 1.19
CA ALA A 211 -13.22 10.06 1.54
C ALA A 211 -13.87 9.55 2.84
N PHE A 212 -14.17 8.25 2.90
CA PHE A 212 -14.83 7.64 4.06
C PHE A 212 -13.91 7.56 5.28
N GLY A 213 -12.61 7.34 5.08
CA GLY A 213 -11.58 7.33 6.13
C GLY A 213 -11.17 8.72 6.63
N GLY A 214 -11.71 9.82 6.07
CA GLY A 214 -11.51 11.19 6.57
C GLY A 214 -10.25 11.90 6.04
N MET A 215 -9.31 11.23 5.40
CA MET A 215 -8.08 11.84 4.85
C MET A 215 -8.40 12.96 3.86
N MET A 216 -9.41 12.74 3.01
CA MET A 216 -9.80 13.73 1.99
C MET A 216 -10.30 15.04 2.62
N ASN A 217 -10.99 14.96 3.76
CA ASN A 217 -11.43 16.16 4.49
C ASN A 217 -10.25 16.99 5.05
N LEU A 218 -9.11 16.34 5.32
CA LEU A 218 -7.91 16.99 5.86
C LEU A 218 -6.98 17.51 4.76
N THR A 219 -7.23 17.16 3.51
CA THR A 219 -6.36 17.46 2.37
C THR A 219 -7.04 18.49 1.46
N GLY A 220 -6.36 19.58 1.15
CA GLY A 220 -6.85 20.60 0.23
C GLY A 220 -6.46 22.02 0.61
N ASP A 221 -6.72 22.94 -0.31
CA ASP A 221 -6.58 24.38 -0.09
C ASP A 221 -7.68 24.87 0.87
N PRO A 222 -7.40 25.76 1.83
CA PRO A 222 -8.36 26.22 2.83
C PRO A 222 -9.68 26.78 2.25
N VAL A 223 -9.66 27.28 1.04
CA VAL A 223 -10.80 27.88 0.35
C VAL A 223 -11.45 26.93 -0.67
N GLY A 224 -10.74 25.87 -1.04
CA GLY A 224 -11.17 24.92 -2.05
C GLY A 224 -12.04 23.77 -1.50
N PRO A 225 -12.47 22.85 -2.37
CA PRO A 225 -13.08 21.61 -1.94
C PRO A 225 -12.05 20.66 -1.32
N PRO A 226 -12.47 19.67 -0.50
CA PRO A 226 -11.62 18.56 -0.09
C PRO A 226 -10.94 17.89 -1.28
N GLN A 227 -9.67 17.53 -1.15
CA GLN A 227 -8.85 16.96 -2.21
C GLN A 227 -8.32 15.59 -1.80
N ARG A 228 -8.24 14.67 -2.77
CA ARG A 228 -7.55 13.41 -2.52
C ARG A 228 -6.03 13.58 -2.50
N ALA A 229 -5.36 12.90 -1.61
CA ALA A 229 -3.91 12.75 -1.67
C ALA A 229 -3.53 11.87 -2.87
N LYS A 230 -2.51 12.29 -3.62
CA LYS A 230 -2.02 11.54 -4.80
C LYS A 230 -0.85 10.63 -4.41
N THR A 231 -0.50 9.51 -5.12
CA THR A 231 -1.22 9.06 -6.32
C THR A 231 -2.37 8.12 -5.98
N TYR A 232 -2.25 7.14 -5.18
CA TYR A 232 -3.22 6.19 -4.63
C TYR A 232 -2.85 5.96 -3.16
N THR A 233 -2.78 7.06 -2.40
CA THR A 233 -2.25 7.07 -1.03
C THR A 233 -3.01 6.12 -0.11
N GLY A 234 -4.34 6.04 -0.25
CA GLY A 234 -5.17 5.12 0.53
C GLY A 234 -4.82 3.66 0.25
N ASP A 235 -4.63 3.28 -1.02
CA ASP A 235 -4.21 1.94 -1.40
C ASP A 235 -2.81 1.59 -0.87
N TYR A 236 -1.85 2.50 -1.00
CA TYR A 236 -0.48 2.27 -0.51
C TYR A 236 -0.42 2.18 1.02
N VAL A 237 -1.15 3.02 1.75
CA VAL A 237 -1.24 2.94 3.22
C VAL A 237 -1.86 1.61 3.63
N THR A 238 -2.94 1.18 2.95
CA THR A 238 -3.57 -0.12 3.16
C THR A 238 -2.57 -1.26 2.91
N ALA A 239 -1.84 -1.20 1.82
CA ALA A 239 -0.85 -2.22 1.48
C ALA A 239 0.29 -2.31 2.52
N LEU A 240 0.80 -1.19 2.99
CA LEU A 240 1.83 -1.17 4.03
C LEU A 240 1.32 -1.71 5.37
N THR A 241 0.07 -1.39 5.73
CA THR A 241 -0.61 -1.98 6.90
C THR A 241 -0.78 -3.48 6.74
N GLY A 242 -1.22 -3.94 5.56
CA GLY A 242 -1.39 -5.35 5.22
C GLY A 242 -0.07 -6.12 5.22
N TRP A 243 1.01 -5.50 4.73
CA TRP A 243 2.36 -6.08 4.82
C TRP A 243 2.79 -6.32 6.26
N ALA A 244 2.64 -5.33 7.15
CA ALA A 244 2.94 -5.47 8.56
C ALA A 244 2.06 -6.57 9.22
N ALA A 245 0.75 -6.57 8.94
CA ALA A 245 -0.17 -7.58 9.46
C ALA A 245 0.19 -9.00 8.98
N THR A 246 0.58 -9.16 7.71
CA THR A 246 1.04 -10.43 7.15
C THR A 246 2.28 -10.94 7.89
N MET A 247 3.25 -10.07 8.18
CA MET A 247 4.45 -10.44 8.93
C MET A 247 4.13 -10.86 10.36
N MET A 248 3.19 -10.18 11.04
CA MET A 248 2.72 -10.58 12.38
C MET A 248 2.04 -11.94 12.36
N ALA A 249 1.20 -12.19 11.34
CA ALA A 249 0.52 -13.49 11.21
C ALA A 249 1.49 -14.63 10.88
N LEU A 250 2.48 -14.42 10.01
CA LEU A 250 3.53 -15.40 9.74
C LEU A 250 4.37 -15.72 10.99
N TRP A 251 4.63 -14.69 11.82
CA TRP A 251 5.28 -14.91 13.10
C TRP A 251 4.43 -15.76 14.05
N GLU A 252 3.11 -15.57 14.05
CA GLU A 252 2.21 -16.43 14.84
C GLU A 252 2.18 -17.85 14.30
N VAL A 253 2.12 -18.06 12.99
CA VAL A 253 2.23 -19.41 12.37
C VAL A 253 3.50 -20.12 12.82
N LYS A 254 4.63 -19.40 12.88
CA LYS A 254 5.90 -19.97 13.35
C LYS A 254 5.84 -20.47 14.79
N LYS A 255 4.99 -19.88 15.66
CA LYS A 255 4.81 -20.27 17.06
C LYS A 255 3.77 -21.39 17.24
N SER A 256 2.62 -21.22 16.59
CA SER A 256 1.44 -22.05 16.83
C SER A 256 1.20 -23.14 15.77
N GLY A 257 1.81 -22.98 14.57
CA GLY A 257 1.52 -23.80 13.41
C GLY A 257 0.16 -23.51 12.76
N ARG A 258 -0.59 -22.52 13.24
CA ARG A 258 -1.94 -22.20 12.80
C ARG A 258 -1.97 -20.88 12.02
N GLY A 259 -2.59 -20.91 10.84
CA GLY A 259 -2.91 -19.73 10.05
C GLY A 259 -4.09 -18.95 10.62
N GLN A 260 -4.36 -17.81 10.03
CA GLN A 260 -5.49 -16.94 10.42
C GLN A 260 -5.95 -16.08 9.26
N VAL A 261 -7.15 -15.55 9.37
CA VAL A 261 -7.70 -14.56 8.43
C VAL A 261 -7.40 -13.16 8.97
N ILE A 262 -6.87 -12.31 8.09
CA ILE A 262 -6.68 -10.88 8.30
C ILE A 262 -7.75 -10.16 7.49
N ASP A 263 -8.69 -9.49 8.14
CA ASP A 263 -9.61 -8.56 7.50
C ASP A 263 -8.98 -7.17 7.51
N LEU A 264 -8.79 -6.59 6.34
CA LEU A 264 -8.13 -5.31 6.15
C LEU A 264 -9.04 -4.35 5.37
N ALA A 265 -9.72 -3.47 6.09
CA ALA A 265 -10.51 -2.42 5.48
C ALA A 265 -9.64 -1.23 5.10
N GLN A 266 -9.72 -0.79 3.84
CA GLN A 266 -8.93 0.35 3.35
C GLN A 266 -9.24 1.64 4.13
N TYR A 267 -10.53 1.91 4.43
CA TYR A 267 -10.91 3.12 5.15
C TYR A 267 -10.34 3.16 6.57
N GLU A 268 -10.18 2.00 7.22
CA GLU A 268 -9.60 1.91 8.57
C GLU A 268 -8.10 2.22 8.55
N ALA A 269 -7.38 1.65 7.59
CA ALA A 269 -5.97 1.95 7.39
C ALA A 269 -5.74 3.44 7.12
N VAL A 270 -6.61 4.06 6.30
CA VAL A 270 -6.60 5.51 6.03
C VAL A 270 -6.94 6.30 7.29
N ALA A 271 -7.99 5.94 8.02
CA ALA A 271 -8.45 6.67 9.21
C ALA A 271 -7.37 6.74 10.30
N GLN A 272 -6.58 5.68 10.48
CA GLN A 272 -5.47 5.67 11.43
C GLN A 272 -4.38 6.72 11.13
N THR A 273 -4.29 7.20 9.89
CA THR A 273 -3.30 8.22 9.51
C THR A 273 -3.78 9.67 9.77
N ASN A 274 -5.02 9.87 10.18
CA ASN A 274 -5.57 11.21 10.47
C ASN A 274 -5.05 11.83 11.78
N GLY A 275 -4.16 11.14 12.48
CA GLY A 275 -3.47 11.67 13.65
C GLY A 275 -4.41 11.98 14.82
N ASN A 276 -4.40 13.24 15.26
CA ASN A 276 -5.10 13.70 16.46
C ASN A 276 -6.57 14.15 16.25
N THR A 277 -7.13 13.97 15.07
CA THR A 277 -8.46 14.50 14.74
C THR A 277 -9.57 13.91 15.62
N LEU A 278 -9.53 12.59 15.84
CA LEU A 278 -10.53 11.92 16.69
C LEU A 278 -10.37 12.27 18.18
N PRO A 279 -9.16 12.24 18.78
CA PRO A 279 -8.95 12.77 20.14
C PRO A 279 -9.39 14.21 20.33
N LEU A 280 -9.13 15.08 19.36
CA LEU A 280 -9.54 16.48 19.44
C LEU A 280 -11.07 16.62 19.42
N PHE A 281 -11.75 15.90 18.53
CA PHE A 281 -13.21 15.92 18.49
C PHE A 281 -13.84 15.38 19.79
N THR A 282 -13.34 14.27 20.28
CA THR A 282 -13.89 13.65 21.50
C THR A 282 -13.55 14.41 22.78
N GLY A 283 -12.41 15.09 22.83
CA GLY A 283 -11.98 15.88 23.98
C GLY A 283 -12.54 17.30 23.99
N GLU A 284 -12.52 17.98 22.85
CA GLU A 284 -12.82 19.41 22.75
C GLU A 284 -14.04 19.72 21.87
N GLY A 285 -14.64 18.75 21.20
CA GLY A 285 -15.73 18.93 20.24
C GLY A 285 -15.32 19.64 18.96
N ALA A 286 -14.02 19.80 18.69
CA ALA A 286 -13.51 20.51 17.53
C ALA A 286 -13.36 19.59 16.33
N VAL A 287 -13.79 20.06 15.15
CA VAL A 287 -13.66 19.34 13.87
C VAL A 287 -12.61 20.04 13.03
N TYR A 288 -11.56 19.31 12.64
CA TYR A 288 -10.57 19.81 11.68
C TYR A 288 -11.07 19.67 10.24
N GLY A 289 -10.74 20.70 9.45
CA GLY A 289 -10.81 20.66 7.99
C GLY A 289 -9.41 20.75 7.37
N HIS A 290 -9.37 20.91 6.05
CA HIS A 290 -8.14 21.12 5.30
C HIS A 290 -7.62 22.55 5.49
N THR A 291 -6.32 22.67 5.70
CA THR A 291 -5.63 23.93 6.00
C THR A 291 -4.51 24.24 4.98
N GLY A 292 -4.47 23.53 3.86
CA GLY A 292 -3.35 23.57 2.92
C GLY A 292 -2.10 22.93 3.51
N ASN A 293 -0.95 23.50 3.19
CA ASN A 293 0.34 22.99 3.67
C ASN A 293 0.74 23.55 5.02
N ARG A 294 0.01 24.55 5.50
CA ARG A 294 0.36 25.28 6.74
C ARG A 294 -0.54 24.86 7.90
N PRO A 295 0.01 24.29 8.97
CA PRO A 295 -0.74 24.08 10.21
C PRO A 295 -1.10 25.44 10.83
N PRO A 296 -2.29 25.57 11.42
CA PRO A 296 -2.76 26.87 11.94
C PRO A 296 -1.98 27.37 13.17
N GLY A 297 -1.28 26.49 13.88
CA GLY A 297 -0.70 26.76 15.20
C GLY A 297 0.79 27.12 15.23
N PHE A 298 1.52 27.08 14.13
CA PHE A 298 2.94 27.40 14.09
C PHE A 298 3.47 27.73 12.70
N GLN A 299 4.60 28.44 12.64
CA GLN A 299 5.30 28.83 11.43
C GLN A 299 6.81 29.07 11.70
N PRO A 300 7.66 29.10 10.61
CA PRO A 300 7.35 28.68 9.25
C PRO A 300 7.21 27.16 9.18
N TYR A 301 6.18 26.72 8.49
CA TYR A 301 5.94 25.32 8.16
C TYR A 301 4.98 25.28 6.98
N ASP A 302 5.50 25.54 5.76
CA ASP A 302 4.70 25.76 4.55
C ASP A 302 5.55 25.60 3.29
N THR A 303 4.88 25.62 2.13
CA THR A 303 5.52 25.78 0.83
C THR A 303 5.74 27.25 0.52
N PHE A 304 6.91 27.54 -0.05
CA PHE A 304 7.30 28.89 -0.45
C PHE A 304 7.69 28.90 -1.93
N ARG A 305 7.15 29.89 -2.67
CA ARG A 305 7.46 30.05 -4.08
C ARG A 305 8.84 30.69 -4.24
N CYS A 306 9.71 30.05 -5.04
CA CYS A 306 10.98 30.58 -5.51
C CYS A 306 10.88 31.07 -6.97
N SER A 307 11.93 31.70 -7.48
CA SER A 307 11.94 32.20 -8.86
C SER A 307 11.75 31.11 -9.91
N ASP A 308 12.20 29.88 -9.64
CA ASP A 308 12.23 28.74 -10.56
C ASP A 308 11.44 27.51 -10.07
N GLY A 309 10.92 27.52 -8.84
CA GLY A 309 10.27 26.35 -8.27
C GLY A 309 9.61 26.62 -6.93
N TRP A 310 9.59 25.60 -6.09
CA TRP A 310 9.04 25.62 -4.73
C TRP A 310 9.99 24.96 -3.75
N VAL A 311 10.03 25.50 -2.54
CA VAL A 311 10.63 24.83 -1.38
C VAL A 311 9.60 24.63 -0.29
N TYR A 312 9.83 23.62 0.58
CA TYR A 312 9.14 23.50 1.85
C TYR A 312 10.12 23.90 2.97
N ILE A 313 9.72 24.82 3.83
CA ILE A 313 10.53 25.27 4.98
C ILE A 313 9.78 24.91 6.26
N GLY A 314 10.47 24.22 7.18
CA GLY A 314 9.91 23.81 8.44
C GLY A 314 10.83 24.15 9.61
N ALA A 315 10.35 24.99 10.53
CA ALA A 315 11.03 25.32 11.79
C ALA A 315 10.10 24.99 12.98
N LEU A 316 10.07 23.70 13.32
CA LEU A 316 9.22 23.21 14.40
C LEU A 316 9.93 23.33 15.75
N GLY A 317 9.25 24.03 16.71
CA GLY A 317 9.72 24.25 18.08
C GLY A 317 10.71 25.37 18.23
N GLY A 318 10.79 25.94 19.41
CA GLY A 318 11.60 27.14 19.75
C GLY A 318 13.04 27.08 19.26
N PRO A 319 13.84 26.03 19.55
CA PRO A 319 15.26 26.00 19.21
C PRO A 319 15.59 26.05 17.71
N ILE A 320 14.66 25.59 16.84
CA ILE A 320 14.83 25.70 15.38
C ILE A 320 14.28 27.03 14.91
N TYR A 321 13.10 27.43 15.42
CA TYR A 321 12.48 28.70 15.10
C TYR A 321 13.40 29.90 15.41
N ASP A 322 14.12 29.91 16.55
CA ASP A 322 14.99 31.00 16.99
C ASP A 322 16.07 31.38 15.97
N ARG A 323 16.32 30.53 14.97
CA ARG A 323 17.27 30.82 13.88
C ARG A 323 16.61 31.61 12.74
N VAL A 324 15.30 31.58 12.64
CA VAL A 324 14.56 32.17 11.50
C VAL A 324 14.64 33.70 11.48
N PRO A 325 14.39 34.42 12.59
CA PRO A 325 14.53 35.87 12.60
C PRO A 325 15.94 36.33 12.22
N GLY A 326 16.99 35.74 12.81
CA GLY A 326 18.36 36.06 12.49
C GLY A 326 18.76 35.80 11.05
N PHE A 327 18.23 34.70 10.45
CA PHE A 327 18.39 34.38 9.03
C PHE A 327 17.78 35.47 8.13
N LEU A 328 16.63 36.04 8.53
CA LEU A 328 15.96 37.12 7.79
C LEU A 328 16.48 38.53 8.13
N GLY A 329 17.51 38.66 8.98
CA GLY A 329 17.98 39.95 9.46
C GLY A 329 17.00 40.69 10.35
N LEU A 330 16.10 39.98 11.03
CA LEU A 330 15.13 40.49 11.99
C LEU A 330 15.64 40.35 13.41
N ASP A 331 15.18 41.20 14.33
CA ASP A 331 15.53 41.13 15.76
C ASP A 331 14.91 39.86 16.40
N PRO A 332 15.72 38.89 16.89
CA PRO A 332 15.19 37.66 17.49
C PRO A 332 14.37 37.84 18.75
N VAL A 333 14.54 38.95 19.45
CA VAL A 333 13.75 39.27 20.65
C VAL A 333 12.38 39.76 20.25
N GLU A 334 12.32 40.65 19.28
CA GLU A 334 11.08 41.19 18.77
C GLU A 334 10.25 40.15 18.02
N TYR A 335 10.88 39.33 17.18
CA TYR A 335 10.26 38.27 16.40
C TYR A 335 10.44 36.89 17.06
N SER A 336 10.34 36.84 18.40
CA SER A 336 10.52 35.62 19.17
C SER A 336 9.48 34.53 18.82
N TYR A 337 9.74 33.28 19.20
CA TYR A 337 8.82 32.16 19.06
C TYR A 337 7.44 32.49 19.68
N ASP A 338 7.44 33.08 20.89
CA ASP A 338 6.21 33.46 21.55
C ASP A 338 5.42 34.52 20.80
N ALA A 339 6.08 35.45 20.12
CA ALA A 339 5.45 36.54 19.39
C ALA A 339 4.88 36.12 18.03
N CYS A 340 5.48 35.08 17.39
CA CYS A 340 5.24 34.79 15.98
C CYS A 340 4.79 33.35 15.68
N SER A 341 4.99 32.36 16.57
CA SER A 341 4.88 30.96 16.18
C SER A 341 4.29 29.99 17.22
N LYS A 342 4.13 30.35 18.48
CA LYS A 342 3.72 29.41 19.53
C LYS A 342 2.30 28.87 19.41
N ASP A 343 1.43 29.62 18.77
CA ASP A 343 0.01 29.30 18.60
C ASP A 343 -0.61 30.07 17.42
N ALA A 344 -1.87 29.80 17.11
CA ALA A 344 -2.58 30.46 16.01
C ALA A 344 -2.70 32.00 16.19
N ALA A 345 -2.75 32.51 17.41
CA ALA A 345 -2.81 33.95 17.67
C ALA A 345 -1.48 34.61 17.34
N ALA A 346 -0.36 33.99 17.75
CA ALA A 346 0.99 34.45 17.46
C ALA A 346 1.27 34.43 15.93
N VAL A 347 0.93 33.34 15.26
CA VAL A 347 1.04 33.21 13.79
C VAL A 347 0.25 34.31 13.07
N ASN A 348 -0.92 34.67 13.53
CA ASN A 348 -1.78 35.69 12.94
C ASN A 348 -1.57 37.10 13.52
N SER A 349 -0.60 37.30 14.41
CA SER A 349 -0.20 38.61 14.89
C SER A 349 0.39 39.46 13.75
N GLU A 350 0.53 40.76 13.97
CA GLU A 350 1.22 41.65 13.01
C GLU A 350 2.66 41.17 12.73
N LYS A 351 3.41 40.81 13.78
CA LYS A 351 4.79 40.29 13.68
C LYS A 351 4.84 38.94 13.02
N GLY A 352 3.90 38.03 13.33
CA GLY A 352 3.82 36.73 12.70
C GLY A 352 3.58 36.83 11.18
N ARG A 353 2.66 37.71 10.77
CA ARG A 353 2.42 37.99 9.35
C ARG A 353 3.62 38.70 8.66
N GLU A 354 4.27 39.60 9.34
CA GLU A 354 5.49 40.26 8.81
C GLU A 354 6.62 39.26 8.59
N LEU A 355 6.88 38.36 9.55
CA LEU A 355 7.87 37.30 9.40
C LEU A 355 7.56 36.39 8.19
N ASP A 356 6.31 35.93 8.04
CA ASP A 356 5.88 35.14 6.89
C ASP A 356 6.07 35.90 5.57
N ARG A 357 5.72 37.17 5.53
CA ARG A 357 5.90 38.03 4.35
C ARG A 357 7.36 38.16 3.97
N ARG A 358 8.24 38.41 4.95
CA ARG A 358 9.70 38.51 4.70
C ARG A 358 10.29 37.23 4.18
N LEU A 359 9.87 36.08 4.72
CA LEU A 359 10.34 34.79 4.26
C LEU A 359 9.85 34.49 2.81
N ARG A 360 8.60 34.84 2.48
CA ARG A 360 8.07 34.72 1.11
C ARG A 360 8.81 35.62 0.14
N GLU A 361 9.12 36.85 0.51
CA GLU A 361 9.89 37.80 -0.32
C GLU A 361 11.32 37.28 -0.55
N TYR A 362 11.98 36.77 0.50
CA TYR A 362 13.29 36.16 0.37
C TYR A 362 13.24 34.97 -0.63
N CYS A 363 12.33 34.04 -0.44
CA CYS A 363 12.21 32.89 -1.33
C CYS A 363 11.92 33.30 -2.79
N ALA A 364 11.01 34.27 -3.01
CA ALA A 364 10.64 34.73 -4.34
C ALA A 364 11.81 35.40 -5.09
N ALA A 365 12.77 35.97 -4.37
CA ALA A 365 13.95 36.63 -4.95
C ALA A 365 15.08 35.64 -5.33
N HIS A 366 15.04 34.38 -4.87
CA HIS A 366 16.09 33.40 -5.04
C HIS A 366 15.58 32.16 -5.78
N THR A 367 16.50 31.36 -6.33
CA THR A 367 16.19 30.03 -6.88
C THR A 367 15.94 29.03 -5.77
N ALA A 368 15.22 27.96 -6.05
CA ALA A 368 14.91 26.92 -5.05
C ALA A 368 16.17 26.25 -4.49
N ILE A 369 17.24 26.11 -5.30
CA ILE A 369 18.51 25.53 -4.83
C ILE A 369 19.30 26.49 -3.93
N GLU A 370 19.26 27.81 -4.22
CA GLU A 370 19.87 28.82 -3.34
C GLU A 370 19.18 28.83 -1.98
N VAL A 371 17.83 28.89 -1.97
CA VAL A 371 17.03 28.86 -0.74
C VAL A 371 17.31 27.60 0.06
N GLU A 372 17.27 26.43 -0.58
CA GLU A 372 17.55 25.15 0.10
C GLU A 372 18.95 25.15 0.74
N THR A 373 19.95 25.66 0.01
CA THR A 373 21.34 25.69 0.49
C THR A 373 21.51 26.62 1.67
N GLU A 374 21.03 27.86 1.58
CA GLU A 374 21.23 28.89 2.60
C GLU A 374 20.42 28.61 3.86
N VAL A 375 19.15 28.18 3.73
CA VAL A 375 18.28 27.85 4.85
C VAL A 375 18.81 26.63 5.62
N ASN A 376 19.30 25.60 4.92
CA ASN A 376 19.92 24.44 5.58
C ASN A 376 21.28 24.80 6.22
N ALA A 377 22.07 25.71 5.64
CA ALA A 377 23.29 26.21 6.26
C ALA A 377 23.01 26.94 7.58
N ALA A 378 21.87 27.65 7.67
CA ALA A 378 21.37 28.25 8.90
C ALA A 378 20.76 27.23 9.90
N LYS A 379 20.80 25.92 9.58
CA LYS A 379 20.21 24.82 10.37
C LYS A 379 18.70 24.94 10.58
N ILE A 380 18.01 25.45 9.58
CA ILE A 380 16.55 25.44 9.44
C ILE A 380 16.21 24.37 8.41
N GLY A 381 15.19 23.56 8.66
CA GLY A 381 14.80 22.49 7.73
C GLY A 381 14.23 23.07 6.43
N CYS A 382 14.84 22.71 5.30
CA CYS A 382 14.38 23.12 3.98
C CYS A 382 14.62 22.00 2.97
N ALA A 383 13.67 21.82 2.05
CA ALA A 383 13.81 20.93 0.89
C ALA A 383 13.09 21.52 -0.33
N ARG A 384 13.70 21.38 -1.50
CA ARG A 384 13.00 21.64 -2.77
C ARG A 384 11.85 20.66 -2.95
N VAL A 385 10.76 21.11 -3.52
CA VAL A 385 9.64 20.22 -3.91
C VAL A 385 10.00 19.54 -5.22
N PHE A 386 10.48 18.31 -5.13
CA PHE A 386 10.95 17.53 -6.28
C PHE A 386 9.79 17.04 -7.17
N ASN A 387 9.97 17.15 -8.47
CA ASN A 387 9.23 16.37 -9.45
C ASN A 387 9.99 15.07 -9.80
N THR A 388 9.44 14.24 -10.68
CA THR A 388 10.04 12.93 -11.02
C THR A 388 11.42 13.07 -11.70
N ARG A 389 11.65 14.12 -12.48
CA ARG A 389 12.96 14.40 -13.09
C ARG A 389 13.98 14.71 -12.00
N ASP A 390 13.62 15.57 -11.05
CA ASP A 390 14.51 15.90 -9.91
C ASP A 390 14.91 14.67 -9.14
N GLN A 391 13.95 13.76 -8.85
CA GLN A 391 14.23 12.48 -8.19
C GLN A 391 15.18 11.59 -9.01
N TYR A 392 15.01 11.55 -10.34
CA TYR A 392 15.82 10.74 -11.23
C TYR A 392 17.26 11.24 -11.35
N GLU A 393 17.46 12.56 -11.38
CA GLU A 393 18.75 13.23 -11.58
C GLU A 393 19.53 13.46 -10.26
N ASP A 394 18.85 13.31 -9.10
CA ASP A 394 19.44 13.61 -7.80
C ASP A 394 20.46 12.56 -7.36
N SER A 395 21.66 13.04 -6.98
CA SER A 395 22.79 12.19 -6.59
C SER A 395 22.53 11.42 -5.29
N HIS A 396 21.71 11.93 -4.37
CA HIS A 396 21.37 11.22 -3.13
C HIS A 396 20.39 10.08 -3.40
N TYR A 397 19.40 10.29 -4.29
CA TYR A 397 18.55 9.20 -4.79
C TYR A 397 19.36 8.08 -5.44
N ALA A 398 20.36 8.47 -6.25
CA ALA A 398 21.26 7.50 -6.90
C ALA A 398 22.12 6.75 -5.86
N ALA A 399 22.76 7.47 -4.92
CA ALA A 399 23.58 6.88 -3.86
C ALA A 399 22.81 5.95 -2.93
N ARG A 400 21.49 6.18 -2.78
CA ARG A 400 20.60 5.30 -2.00
C ARG A 400 19.90 4.23 -2.83
N GLU A 401 20.25 4.11 -4.10
CA GLU A 401 19.63 3.13 -5.01
C GLU A 401 18.10 3.21 -5.00
N MET A 402 17.58 4.46 -5.01
CA MET A 402 16.13 4.69 -4.98
C MET A 402 15.47 4.55 -6.35
N THR A 403 16.25 4.39 -7.42
CA THR A 403 15.76 4.04 -8.75
C THR A 403 16.57 2.89 -9.33
N VAL A 404 15.90 1.81 -9.72
CA VAL A 404 16.52 0.58 -10.22
C VAL A 404 16.09 0.33 -11.67
N PRO A 405 17.03 0.07 -12.60
CA PRO A 405 16.68 -0.27 -13.98
C PRO A 405 16.14 -1.70 -14.05
N VAL A 406 15.04 -1.87 -14.77
CA VAL A 406 14.42 -3.18 -15.06
C VAL A 406 13.86 -3.20 -16.48
N LEU A 407 13.72 -4.41 -17.04
CA LEU A 407 12.91 -4.61 -18.25
C LEU A 407 11.47 -4.87 -17.83
N ASP A 408 10.54 -3.99 -18.25
CA ASP A 408 9.12 -4.28 -18.17
C ASP A 408 8.76 -5.33 -19.22
N ARG A 409 8.44 -6.54 -18.78
CA ARG A 409 8.27 -7.69 -19.69
C ARG A 409 6.94 -7.65 -20.44
N GLN A 410 5.95 -6.90 -19.92
CA GLN A 410 4.67 -6.72 -20.61
C GLN A 410 4.80 -5.81 -21.84
N SER A 411 5.47 -4.67 -21.69
CA SER A 411 5.66 -3.72 -22.79
C SER A 411 6.95 -3.97 -23.59
N GLY A 412 7.92 -4.68 -23.03
CA GLY A 412 9.25 -4.84 -23.60
C GLY A 412 10.13 -3.59 -23.50
N VAL A 413 9.75 -2.62 -22.64
CA VAL A 413 10.47 -1.35 -22.48
C VAL A 413 11.40 -1.39 -21.28
N PRO A 414 12.68 -1.00 -21.40
CA PRO A 414 13.52 -0.71 -20.24
C PRO A 414 12.98 0.53 -19.49
N ILE A 415 12.73 0.37 -18.19
CA ILE A 415 12.27 1.42 -17.31
C ILE A 415 13.08 1.45 -16.02
N ARG A 416 12.88 2.50 -15.22
CA ARG A 416 13.34 2.50 -13.82
C ARG A 416 12.14 2.46 -12.90
N VAL A 417 12.25 1.64 -11.87
CA VAL A 417 11.26 1.49 -10.79
C VAL A 417 11.86 1.98 -9.47
N TYR A 418 11.02 2.28 -8.50
CA TYR A 418 11.51 2.64 -7.16
C TYR A 418 12.24 1.47 -6.50
N GLY A 419 13.37 1.78 -5.87
CA GLY A 419 14.22 0.82 -5.15
C GLY A 419 13.59 0.32 -3.86
N VAL A 420 14.20 -0.72 -3.29
CA VAL A 420 13.67 -1.37 -2.09
C VAL A 420 13.86 -0.50 -0.84
N VAL A 421 12.83 -0.42 -0.04
CA VAL A 421 12.77 0.26 1.26
C VAL A 421 12.07 -0.67 2.27
N PRO A 422 12.63 -0.80 3.53
CA PRO A 422 13.85 -0.22 4.08
C PRO A 422 15.15 -0.88 3.59
N LYS A 423 16.31 -0.24 3.86
CA LYS A 423 17.63 -0.83 3.63
C LYS A 423 18.02 -1.66 4.85
N MET A 424 18.11 -2.98 4.69
CA MET A 424 18.47 -3.92 5.77
C MET A 424 19.94 -4.33 5.66
N SER A 425 20.68 -4.26 6.76
CA SER A 425 22.13 -4.45 6.75
C SER A 425 22.59 -5.89 6.54
N LEU A 426 21.82 -6.88 6.99
CA LEU A 426 22.19 -8.29 6.91
C LEU A 426 21.46 -9.01 5.75
N THR A 427 20.20 -8.68 5.53
CA THR A 427 19.32 -9.35 4.57
C THR A 427 18.69 -8.30 3.64
N PRO A 428 19.48 -7.64 2.78
CA PRO A 428 18.97 -6.58 1.92
C PRO A 428 17.91 -7.12 0.95
N GLY A 429 16.88 -6.33 0.73
CA GLY A 429 15.91 -6.60 -0.34
C GLY A 429 16.52 -6.32 -1.71
N ARG A 430 15.92 -6.89 -2.75
CA ARG A 430 16.41 -6.79 -4.13
C ARG A 430 15.27 -6.70 -5.13
N ILE A 431 15.46 -5.94 -6.19
CA ILE A 431 14.63 -6.03 -7.38
C ILE A 431 15.42 -6.87 -8.41
N TRP A 432 14.88 -8.04 -8.73
CA TRP A 432 15.55 -9.00 -9.60
C TRP A 432 14.94 -9.05 -11.01
N ARG A 433 13.67 -8.60 -11.15
CA ARG A 433 13.02 -8.43 -12.46
C ARG A 433 11.92 -7.35 -12.43
N GLY A 434 11.60 -6.82 -13.60
CA GLY A 434 10.44 -5.96 -13.84
C GLY A 434 9.13 -6.74 -13.86
N ALA A 435 8.03 -6.04 -14.15
CA ALA A 435 6.72 -6.65 -14.24
C ALA A 435 6.66 -7.76 -15.29
N PRO A 436 6.11 -8.94 -14.97
CA PRO A 436 5.91 -10.03 -15.91
C PRO A 436 4.80 -9.73 -16.92
N SER A 437 4.84 -10.39 -18.08
CA SER A 437 3.66 -10.46 -18.95
C SER A 437 2.57 -11.32 -18.29
N ILE A 438 1.32 -11.21 -18.78
CA ILE A 438 0.20 -12.01 -18.27
C ILE A 438 0.52 -13.50 -18.49
N GLY A 439 0.51 -14.26 -17.40
CA GLY A 439 0.74 -15.71 -17.42
C GLY A 439 2.15 -16.13 -17.80
N ASP A 440 3.12 -15.23 -17.71
CA ASP A 440 4.53 -15.45 -18.12
C ASP A 440 5.16 -16.69 -17.46
N ASP A 441 4.77 -16.97 -16.21
CA ASP A 441 5.30 -18.06 -15.41
C ASP A 441 4.31 -19.24 -15.27
N THR A 442 3.16 -19.23 -15.95
CA THR A 442 2.11 -20.24 -15.78
C THR A 442 2.62 -21.66 -15.97
N THR A 443 3.36 -21.92 -17.06
CA THR A 443 3.88 -23.26 -17.36
C THR A 443 4.87 -23.72 -16.29
N ASP A 444 5.80 -22.85 -15.86
CA ASP A 444 6.77 -23.16 -14.82
C ASP A 444 6.13 -23.45 -13.46
N ILE A 445 5.09 -22.68 -13.09
CA ILE A 445 4.33 -22.90 -11.85
C ILE A 445 3.64 -24.28 -11.91
N LEU A 446 2.95 -24.58 -13.01
CA LEU A 446 2.23 -25.84 -13.17
C LEU A 446 3.19 -27.06 -13.18
N ALA A 447 4.31 -26.97 -13.88
CA ALA A 447 5.28 -28.05 -13.96
C ALA A 447 6.11 -28.18 -12.68
N ASN A 448 6.76 -27.10 -12.24
CA ASN A 448 7.79 -27.16 -11.20
C ASN A 448 7.23 -27.07 -9.78
N MET A 449 6.09 -26.36 -9.59
CA MET A 449 5.48 -26.23 -8.27
C MET A 449 4.36 -27.23 -8.04
N LEU A 450 3.54 -27.50 -9.05
CA LEU A 450 2.39 -28.42 -8.91
C LEU A 450 2.68 -29.82 -9.47
N GLY A 451 3.81 -30.03 -10.16
CA GLY A 451 4.25 -31.33 -10.64
C GLY A 451 3.38 -31.90 -11.76
N LEU A 452 2.69 -31.03 -12.53
CA LEU A 452 1.84 -31.49 -13.63
C LEU A 452 2.68 -31.87 -14.84
N ALA A 453 2.30 -32.98 -15.50
CA ALA A 453 2.93 -33.41 -16.75
C ALA A 453 2.57 -32.45 -17.90
N GLU A 454 3.47 -32.34 -18.90
CA GLU A 454 3.32 -31.45 -20.06
C GLU A 454 1.95 -31.60 -20.74
N GLY A 455 1.53 -32.83 -21.08
CA GLY A 455 0.23 -33.04 -21.71
C GLY A 455 -0.99 -32.64 -20.87
N ALA A 456 -0.86 -32.64 -19.53
CA ALA A 456 -1.91 -32.08 -18.66
C ALA A 456 -1.90 -30.55 -18.69
N ILE A 457 -0.74 -29.92 -18.79
CA ILE A 457 -0.61 -28.46 -18.93
C ILE A 457 -1.17 -28.00 -20.28
N ASP A 458 -0.83 -28.69 -21.37
CA ASP A 458 -1.36 -28.39 -22.70
C ASP A 458 -2.88 -28.48 -22.74
N LYS A 459 -3.44 -29.47 -22.04
CA LYS A 459 -4.90 -29.59 -21.92
C LYS A 459 -5.50 -28.42 -21.16
N LEU A 460 -4.88 -27.94 -20.10
CA LEU A 460 -5.37 -26.76 -19.35
C LEU A 460 -5.39 -25.49 -20.21
N TYR A 461 -4.40 -25.30 -21.07
CA TYR A 461 -4.39 -24.22 -22.06
C TYR A 461 -5.47 -24.42 -23.13
N ALA A 462 -5.63 -25.61 -23.68
CA ALA A 462 -6.63 -25.92 -24.68
C ALA A 462 -8.06 -25.76 -24.16
N ASP A 463 -8.31 -26.14 -22.91
CA ASP A 463 -9.60 -25.99 -22.24
C ASP A 463 -9.87 -24.53 -21.76
N GLY A 464 -8.89 -23.61 -21.91
CA GLY A 464 -9.00 -22.21 -21.47
C GLY A 464 -8.99 -22.01 -19.96
N VAL A 465 -8.58 -23.03 -19.20
CA VAL A 465 -8.46 -22.96 -17.72
C VAL A 465 -7.30 -22.05 -17.31
N VAL A 466 -6.22 -22.12 -18.06
CA VAL A 466 -5.04 -21.25 -17.90
C VAL A 466 -4.73 -20.51 -19.20
N HIS A 467 -4.06 -19.38 -19.08
CA HIS A 467 -3.77 -18.53 -20.22
C HIS A 467 -2.45 -17.79 -20.03
N ARG A 468 -1.90 -17.29 -21.13
CA ARG A 468 -0.71 -16.44 -21.16
C ARG A 468 -0.75 -15.50 -22.35
N THR A 469 -0.03 -14.40 -22.25
CA THR A 469 0.33 -13.58 -23.41
C THR A 469 1.51 -14.25 -24.13
N GLU A 470 1.51 -14.30 -25.46
CA GLU A 470 2.65 -14.81 -26.22
C GLU A 470 3.94 -14.08 -25.82
N PRO A 471 5.04 -14.80 -25.55
CA PRO A 471 6.32 -14.20 -25.22
C PRO A 471 6.80 -13.27 -26.35
N PHE A 472 7.59 -12.26 -26.02
CA PHE A 472 8.37 -11.56 -27.04
C PHE A 472 9.46 -12.50 -27.55
N THR A 473 9.57 -12.63 -28.87
CA THR A 473 10.76 -13.22 -29.47
C THR A 473 11.90 -12.21 -29.34
N GLU A 474 12.95 -12.55 -28.59
CA GLU A 474 14.17 -11.75 -28.63
C GLU A 474 14.65 -11.67 -30.10
N PRO A 475 14.66 -10.54 -30.73
CA PRO A 475 15.65 -9.48 -30.64
C PRO A 475 15.06 -8.05 -30.59
N GLN A 476 13.89 -7.84 -30.04
CA GLN A 476 13.24 -6.52 -30.03
C GLN A 476 13.68 -5.62 -28.87
N VAL A 477 14.54 -6.10 -28.01
CA VAL A 477 15.17 -5.28 -26.96
C VAL A 477 16.46 -4.66 -27.53
N ALA A 478 16.34 -3.89 -28.61
CA ALA A 478 17.43 -3.03 -29.03
C ALA A 478 17.69 -2.00 -27.91
N ALA A 479 18.93 -1.92 -27.47
CA ALA A 479 19.42 -1.02 -26.46
C ALA A 479 18.78 0.38 -26.59
N VAL A 480 17.83 0.70 -25.74
CA VAL A 480 17.41 2.07 -25.48
C VAL A 480 18.31 2.55 -24.35
N ASN A 481 19.48 3.05 -24.71
CA ASN A 481 20.22 3.96 -23.84
C ASN A 481 19.34 5.20 -23.61
N PRO A 482 19.27 5.73 -22.38
CA PRO A 482 18.44 6.86 -22.01
C PRO A 482 18.82 8.14 -22.75
#